data_386c42327e76af05fafd02d912b729fc
#
_entry.id   386c42327e76af05fafd02d912b729fc
#
_cell.length_a   1.000
_cell.length_b   1.000
_cell.length_c   1.000
_cell.angle_alpha   90.00
_cell.angle_beta   90.00
_cell.angle_gamma   90.00
#
_symmetry.space_group_name_H-M   'P 1'
#
loop_
_entity.id
_entity.type
_entity.pdbx_description
1 polymer ?
#
loop_
_entity_poly.entity_id
_entity_poly.type
_entity_poly.pdbx_seq_one_letter_code
_entity_poly.pdbx_strand_id
1 'polypeptide(L)'
;TEEEQVEALRRWWDENGKSTIAAIIIAVSVGFGWQAWKANDLRQQEDASDIYQAMLQGLSSGDVAPEQEVAAASLAQQLKDDYSGSTYAQFAALHLARLAVNNGDLPEAEAQLRWVLGKADGGSDVALVAQMRLARVVASSGDADQALAILEEAGDGPYQASYAAARGDILLALGRDDEARVAYNQARMLAVGSQGQINMSALEQKLQSLNPVPARTIEAPVEVHSAAAADIDVAVDGLADGPTDDTADSQED
;
A
#
# COMPACT_ATOMS: atom_id res chain seq x y z
N THR A 1 55.06 -0.56 51.23
CA THR A 1 56.22 -0.64 50.32
C THR A 1 55.80 -1.44 49.06
N GLU A 2 56.56 -1.37 47.97
CA GLU A 2 56.27 -2.06 46.71
C GLU A 2 56.20 -3.59 46.92
N GLU A 3 57.02 -4.15 47.83
CA GLU A 3 57.01 -5.57 48.19
C GLU A 3 55.70 -6.03 48.85
N GLU A 4 55.11 -5.21 49.72
CA GLU A 4 53.83 -5.50 50.38
C GLU A 4 52.68 -5.55 49.37
N GLN A 5 52.73 -4.70 48.33
CA GLN A 5 51.70 -4.71 47.27
C GLN A 5 51.78 -5.95 46.39
N VAL A 6 52.99 -6.39 46.07
CA VAL A 6 53.25 -7.62 45.32
C VAL A 6 52.79 -8.85 46.10
N GLU A 7 53.08 -8.92 47.42
CA GLU A 7 52.61 -10.04 48.27
C GLU A 7 51.09 -10.07 48.42
N ALA A 8 50.45 -8.89 48.54
CA ALA A 8 49.02 -8.81 48.61
C ALA A 8 48.36 -9.28 47.32
N LEU A 9 48.89 -8.88 46.13
CA LEU A 9 48.43 -9.31 44.82
C LEU A 9 48.63 -10.85 44.64
N ARG A 10 49.74 -11.39 45.07
CA ARG A 10 50.02 -12.83 44.99
C ARG A 10 49.03 -13.64 45.84
N ARG A 11 48.74 -13.17 47.08
CA ARG A 11 47.79 -13.81 47.99
C ARG A 11 46.38 -13.77 47.40
N TRP A 12 45.95 -12.60 46.86
CA TRP A 12 44.66 -12.49 46.20
C TRP A 12 44.54 -13.42 44.99
N TRP A 13 45.63 -13.56 44.21
CA TRP A 13 45.65 -14.48 43.06
C TRP A 13 45.59 -15.94 43.49
N ASP A 14 46.27 -16.35 44.54
CA ASP A 14 46.22 -17.71 45.05
C ASP A 14 44.83 -18.09 45.57
N GLU A 15 44.08 -17.11 46.12
CA GLU A 15 42.72 -17.29 46.64
C GLU A 15 41.65 -17.20 45.53
N ASN A 16 41.80 -16.26 44.60
CA ASN A 16 40.74 -15.93 43.63
C ASN A 16 41.08 -16.27 42.16
N GLY A 17 42.32 -16.62 41.86
CA GLY A 17 42.83 -16.81 40.51
C GLY A 17 42.00 -17.83 39.69
N LYS A 18 41.59 -18.94 40.29
CA LYS A 18 40.77 -19.97 39.61
C LYS A 18 39.40 -19.46 39.23
N SER A 19 38.76 -18.69 40.12
CA SER A 19 37.45 -18.11 39.86
C SER A 19 37.51 -16.98 38.83
N THR A 20 38.58 -16.17 38.86
CA THR A 20 38.85 -15.09 37.92
C THR A 20 39.08 -15.64 36.51
N ILE A 21 39.92 -16.69 36.39
CA ILE A 21 40.14 -17.39 35.08
C ILE A 21 38.81 -17.98 34.55
N ALA A 22 38.06 -18.65 35.41
CA ALA A 22 36.76 -19.17 35.02
C ALA A 22 35.79 -18.07 34.54
N ALA A 23 35.73 -16.96 35.23
CA ALA A 23 34.91 -15.81 34.84
C ALA A 23 35.34 -15.22 33.49
N ILE A 24 36.66 -15.10 33.25
CA ILE A 24 37.19 -14.63 31.96
C ILE A 24 36.83 -15.59 30.84
N ILE A 25 36.99 -16.88 31.05
CA ILE A 25 36.63 -17.89 30.03
C ILE A 25 35.13 -17.81 29.69
N ILE A 26 34.26 -17.67 30.69
CA ILE A 26 32.82 -17.53 30.48
C ILE A 26 32.54 -16.27 29.70
N ALA A 27 33.11 -15.11 30.09
CA ALA A 27 32.89 -13.85 29.41
C ALA A 27 33.34 -13.88 27.93
N VAL A 28 34.51 -14.48 27.67
CA VAL A 28 35.02 -14.67 26.31
C VAL A 28 34.12 -15.61 25.50
N SER A 29 33.67 -16.73 26.10
CA SER A 29 32.78 -17.69 25.43
C SER A 29 31.43 -17.06 25.08
N VAL A 30 30.86 -16.25 25.98
CA VAL A 30 29.61 -15.50 25.72
C VAL A 30 29.85 -14.46 24.63
N GLY A 31 30.97 -13.71 24.64
CA GLY A 31 31.29 -12.72 23.62
C GLY A 31 31.43 -13.34 22.23
N PHE A 32 32.17 -14.44 22.11
CA PHE A 32 32.31 -15.17 20.84
C PHE A 32 31.01 -15.80 20.37
N GLY A 33 30.23 -16.38 21.29
CA GLY A 33 28.90 -16.93 20.98
C GLY A 33 27.96 -15.88 20.44
N TRP A 34 27.91 -14.70 21.08
CA TRP A 34 27.12 -13.57 20.63
C TRP A 34 27.55 -13.05 19.26
N GLN A 35 28.86 -12.92 19.03
CA GLN A 35 29.38 -12.47 17.74
C GLN A 35 29.08 -13.47 16.61
N ALA A 36 29.23 -14.77 16.87
CA ALA A 36 28.90 -15.80 15.90
C ALA A 36 27.41 -15.81 15.57
N TRP A 37 26.55 -15.68 16.60
CA TRP A 37 25.09 -15.58 16.40
C TRP A 37 24.73 -14.37 15.56
N LYS A 38 25.26 -13.19 15.88
CA LYS A 38 25.02 -11.95 15.13
C LYS A 38 25.51 -12.06 13.67
N ALA A 39 26.67 -12.67 13.43
CA ALA A 39 27.20 -12.87 12.09
C ALA A 39 26.31 -13.83 11.27
N ASN A 40 25.73 -14.84 11.91
CA ASN A 40 24.81 -15.76 11.26
C ASN A 40 23.47 -15.07 10.93
N ASP A 41 22.94 -14.25 11.84
CA ASP A 41 21.71 -13.49 11.63
C ASP A 41 21.85 -12.51 10.44
N LEU A 42 22.98 -11.80 10.36
CA LEU A 42 23.25 -10.90 9.24
C LEU A 42 23.30 -11.66 7.90
N ARG A 43 23.97 -12.81 7.85
CA ARG A 43 24.01 -13.64 6.63
C ARG A 43 22.60 -14.09 6.20
N GLN A 44 21.80 -14.57 7.16
CA GLN A 44 20.42 -14.95 6.86
C GLN A 44 19.60 -13.79 6.29
N GLN A 45 19.81 -12.57 6.77
CA GLN A 45 19.14 -11.38 6.23
C GLN A 45 19.64 -11.03 4.82
N GLU A 46 20.94 -11.14 4.55
CA GLU A 46 21.55 -10.93 3.23
C GLU A 46 21.00 -11.96 2.23
N ASP A 47 21.04 -13.25 2.56
CA ASP A 47 20.53 -14.35 1.72
C ASP A 47 19.02 -14.17 1.43
N ALA A 48 18.23 -13.80 2.44
CA ALA A 48 16.81 -13.53 2.27
C ALA A 48 16.55 -12.31 1.37
N SER A 49 17.39 -11.27 1.46
CA SER A 49 17.33 -10.09 0.59
C SER A 49 17.60 -10.46 -0.87
N ASP A 50 18.60 -11.28 -1.12
CA ASP A 50 18.97 -11.70 -2.47
C ASP A 50 17.86 -12.52 -3.14
N ILE A 51 17.26 -13.48 -2.40
CA ILE A 51 16.11 -14.24 -2.88
C ILE A 51 14.90 -13.32 -3.16
N TYR A 52 14.65 -12.34 -2.27
CA TYR A 52 13.58 -11.38 -2.46
C TYR A 52 13.79 -10.49 -3.70
N GLN A 53 15.02 -10.03 -3.92
CA GLN A 53 15.36 -9.26 -5.11
C GLN A 53 15.20 -10.09 -6.40
N ALA A 54 15.62 -11.37 -6.39
CA ALA A 54 15.40 -12.28 -7.51
C ALA A 54 13.91 -12.47 -7.81
N MET A 55 13.08 -12.61 -6.77
CA MET A 55 11.63 -12.66 -6.88
C MET A 55 11.06 -11.38 -7.53
N LEU A 56 11.49 -10.20 -7.08
CA LEU A 56 11.02 -8.93 -7.64
C LEU A 56 11.47 -8.72 -9.09
N GLN A 57 12.69 -9.15 -9.46
CA GLN A 57 13.17 -9.08 -10.84
C GLN A 57 12.29 -9.91 -11.79
N GLY A 58 11.86 -11.08 -11.36
CA GLY A 58 10.91 -11.91 -12.12
C GLY A 58 9.56 -11.25 -12.35
N LEU A 59 9.16 -10.32 -11.46
CA LEU A 59 7.86 -9.65 -11.49
C LEU A 59 7.90 -8.23 -12.07
N SER A 60 9.10 -7.70 -12.37
CA SER A 60 9.28 -6.31 -12.82
C SER A 60 8.99 -6.10 -14.31
N SER A 61 8.82 -7.17 -15.10
CA SER A 61 8.42 -7.10 -16.50
C SER A 61 6.95 -6.68 -16.58
N GLY A 62 6.64 -5.66 -17.36
CA GLY A 62 5.28 -5.08 -17.42
C GLY A 62 4.18 -6.04 -17.87
N ASP A 63 4.56 -7.16 -18.49
CA ASP A 63 3.69 -8.28 -18.85
C ASP A 63 4.34 -9.55 -18.30
N VAL A 64 3.98 -9.90 -17.05
CA VAL A 64 4.57 -11.05 -16.34
C VAL A 64 4.02 -12.33 -16.94
N ALA A 65 4.88 -13.10 -17.58
CA ALA A 65 4.49 -14.42 -18.10
C ALA A 65 4.09 -15.37 -16.95
N PRO A 66 3.12 -16.26 -17.15
CA PRO A 66 2.68 -17.21 -16.12
C PRO A 66 3.82 -18.02 -15.49
N GLU A 67 4.83 -18.37 -16.27
CA GLU A 67 6.01 -19.11 -15.79
C GLU A 67 6.86 -18.26 -14.81
N GLN A 68 6.94 -16.96 -15.02
CA GLN A 68 7.65 -16.02 -14.14
C GLN A 68 6.88 -15.84 -12.83
N GLU A 69 5.56 -15.82 -12.89
CA GLU A 69 4.71 -15.74 -11.70
C GLU A 69 4.85 -16.99 -10.83
N VAL A 70 4.88 -18.18 -11.44
CA VAL A 70 5.12 -19.46 -10.74
C VAL A 70 6.53 -19.47 -10.13
N ALA A 71 7.55 -19.01 -10.85
CA ALA A 71 8.91 -18.94 -10.34
C ALA A 71 9.01 -17.96 -9.16
N ALA A 72 8.38 -16.79 -9.25
CA ALA A 72 8.33 -15.83 -8.16
C ALA A 72 7.57 -16.38 -6.93
N ALA A 73 6.47 -17.09 -7.14
CA ALA A 73 5.75 -17.77 -6.06
C ALA A 73 6.61 -18.83 -5.36
N SER A 74 7.42 -19.57 -6.13
CA SER A 74 8.37 -20.55 -5.55
C SER A 74 9.44 -19.88 -4.69
N LEU A 75 10.02 -18.76 -5.14
CA LEU A 75 10.99 -17.99 -4.35
C LEU A 75 10.33 -17.39 -3.10
N ALA A 76 9.08 -16.91 -3.21
CA ALA A 76 8.32 -16.43 -2.07
C ALA A 76 8.06 -17.52 -1.04
N GLN A 77 7.74 -18.74 -1.48
CA GLN A 77 7.56 -19.88 -0.59
C GLN A 77 8.89 -20.27 0.08
N GLN A 78 10.00 -20.29 -0.66
CA GLN A 78 11.34 -20.53 -0.11
C GLN A 78 11.68 -19.51 1.01
N LEU A 79 11.39 -18.21 0.80
CA LEU A 79 11.60 -17.20 1.83
C LEU A 79 10.81 -17.50 3.11
N LYS A 80 9.57 -17.97 2.98
CA LYS A 80 8.74 -18.32 4.14
C LYS A 80 9.26 -19.54 4.88
N ASP A 81 9.78 -20.53 4.15
CA ASP A 81 10.21 -21.79 4.73
C ASP A 81 11.59 -21.67 5.39
N ASP A 82 12.55 -21.06 4.69
CA ASP A 82 13.95 -21.01 5.11
C ASP A 82 14.26 -19.76 5.97
N TYR A 83 13.54 -18.65 5.76
CA TYR A 83 13.81 -17.34 6.37
C TYR A 83 12.59 -16.74 7.07
N SER A 84 11.78 -17.58 7.70
CA SER A 84 10.47 -17.20 8.27
C SER A 84 10.51 -16.05 9.29
N GLY A 85 11.66 -15.75 9.87
CA GLY A 85 11.88 -14.64 10.80
C GLY A 85 12.25 -13.30 10.12
N SER A 86 12.51 -13.31 8.81
CA SER A 86 12.91 -12.11 8.09
C SER A 86 11.70 -11.27 7.65
N THR A 87 11.90 -9.97 7.56
CA THR A 87 10.90 -9.07 6.97
C THR A 87 10.66 -9.38 5.49
N TYR A 88 11.66 -9.91 4.79
CA TYR A 88 11.52 -10.32 3.38
C TYR A 88 10.55 -11.48 3.20
N ALA A 89 10.51 -12.44 4.14
CA ALA A 89 9.51 -13.50 4.14
C ALA A 89 8.09 -12.96 4.36
N GLN A 90 7.93 -11.93 5.20
CA GLN A 90 6.64 -11.26 5.40
C GLN A 90 6.19 -10.55 4.11
N PHE A 91 7.09 -9.85 3.41
CA PHE A 91 6.77 -9.23 2.12
C PHE A 91 6.46 -10.27 1.03
N ALA A 92 7.18 -11.39 1.02
CA ALA A 92 6.92 -12.49 0.12
C ALA A 92 5.53 -13.11 0.35
N ALA A 93 5.12 -13.29 1.62
CA ALA A 93 3.79 -13.76 1.96
C ALA A 93 2.68 -12.77 1.57
N LEU A 94 2.91 -11.46 1.70
CA LEU A 94 1.99 -10.43 1.16
C LEU A 94 1.86 -10.52 -0.36
N HIS A 95 2.93 -10.93 -1.05
CA HIS A 95 2.90 -11.14 -2.50
C HIS A 95 2.11 -12.40 -2.85
N LEU A 96 2.32 -13.51 -2.14
CA LEU A 96 1.54 -14.75 -2.31
C LEU A 96 0.04 -14.51 -2.06
N ALA A 97 -0.29 -13.72 -1.03
CA ALA A 97 -1.67 -13.32 -0.78
C ALA A 97 -2.29 -12.57 -1.96
N ARG A 98 -1.54 -11.63 -2.58
CA ARG A 98 -1.99 -10.92 -3.77
C ARG A 98 -2.22 -11.87 -4.95
N LEU A 99 -1.30 -12.79 -5.16
CA LEU A 99 -1.40 -13.80 -6.22
C LEU A 99 -2.63 -14.69 -6.03
N ALA A 100 -2.85 -15.15 -4.79
CA ALA A 100 -4.03 -15.94 -4.45
C ALA A 100 -5.34 -15.17 -4.71
N VAL A 101 -5.41 -13.88 -4.37
CA VAL A 101 -6.56 -13.02 -4.70
C VAL A 101 -6.77 -12.92 -6.21
N ASN A 102 -5.71 -12.73 -6.99
CA ASN A 102 -5.78 -12.64 -8.45
C ASN A 102 -6.32 -13.94 -9.07
N ASN A 103 -5.97 -15.07 -8.47
CA ASN A 103 -6.43 -16.40 -8.89
C ASN A 103 -7.81 -16.77 -8.34
N GLY A 104 -8.44 -15.90 -7.53
CA GLY A 104 -9.73 -16.17 -6.89
C GLY A 104 -9.65 -17.11 -5.68
N ASP A 105 -8.46 -17.49 -5.25
CA ASP A 105 -8.23 -18.35 -4.07
C ASP A 105 -8.22 -17.52 -2.79
N LEU A 106 -9.41 -17.11 -2.34
CA LEU A 106 -9.57 -16.30 -1.14
C LEU A 106 -9.13 -17.04 0.14
N PRO A 107 -9.37 -18.35 0.32
CA PRO A 107 -8.86 -19.09 1.46
C PRO A 107 -7.33 -19.06 1.56
N GLU A 108 -6.62 -19.24 0.46
CA GLU A 108 -5.16 -19.16 0.44
C GLU A 108 -4.69 -17.73 0.73
N ALA A 109 -5.32 -16.71 0.13
CA ALA A 109 -5.02 -15.32 0.43
C ALA A 109 -5.16 -15.01 1.92
N GLU A 110 -6.22 -15.48 2.55
CA GLU A 110 -6.46 -15.33 3.98
C GLU A 110 -5.37 -16.04 4.81
N ALA A 111 -5.01 -17.27 4.45
CA ALA A 111 -3.97 -18.02 5.12
C ALA A 111 -2.62 -17.29 5.09
N GLN A 112 -2.24 -16.74 3.93
CA GLN A 112 -1.00 -15.98 3.77
C GLN A 112 -1.01 -14.71 4.62
N LEU A 113 -2.11 -13.96 4.65
CA LEU A 113 -2.23 -12.73 5.44
C LEU A 113 -2.21 -13.03 6.94
N ARG A 114 -2.87 -14.09 7.40
CA ARG A 114 -2.80 -14.54 8.79
C ARG A 114 -1.39 -15.00 9.17
N TRP A 115 -0.67 -15.64 8.25
CA TRP A 115 0.73 -16.00 8.47
C TRP A 115 1.59 -14.74 8.72
N VAL A 116 1.41 -13.68 7.91
CA VAL A 116 2.10 -12.39 8.11
C VAL A 116 1.80 -11.83 9.50
N LEU A 117 0.53 -11.78 9.89
CA LEU A 117 0.11 -11.27 11.20
C LEU A 117 0.67 -12.09 12.37
N GLY A 118 0.91 -13.39 12.17
CA GLY A 118 1.56 -14.25 13.16
C GLY A 118 3.07 -14.07 13.26
N LYS A 119 3.72 -13.40 12.29
CA LYS A 119 5.17 -13.23 12.22
C LYS A 119 5.63 -11.78 12.39
N ALA A 120 4.83 -10.84 11.96
CA ALA A 120 5.14 -9.42 12.04
C ALA A 120 4.94 -8.90 13.48
N ASP A 121 5.78 -7.95 13.87
CA ASP A 121 5.58 -7.25 15.14
C ASP A 121 4.25 -6.49 15.13
N GLY A 122 3.50 -6.59 16.22
CA GLY A 122 2.21 -5.93 16.36
C GLY A 122 2.37 -4.41 16.17
N GLY A 123 1.52 -3.83 15.31
CA GLY A 123 1.57 -2.40 14.99
C GLY A 123 2.67 -1.98 14.00
N SER A 124 3.49 -2.92 13.49
CA SER A 124 4.41 -2.62 12.40
C SER A 124 3.65 -2.31 11.10
N ASP A 125 4.29 -1.56 10.20
CA ASP A 125 3.69 -1.23 8.90
C ASP A 125 3.23 -2.47 8.12
N VAL A 126 4.00 -3.55 8.20
CA VAL A 126 3.68 -4.82 7.54
C VAL A 126 2.44 -5.46 8.15
N ALA A 127 2.34 -5.46 9.49
CA ALA A 127 1.16 -5.99 10.19
C ALA A 127 -0.09 -5.18 9.86
N LEU A 128 -0.01 -3.85 9.89
CA LEU A 128 -1.12 -2.97 9.56
C LEU A 128 -1.60 -3.16 8.12
N VAL A 129 -0.68 -3.26 7.16
CA VAL A 129 -1.03 -3.54 5.76
C VAL A 129 -1.66 -4.93 5.60
N ALA A 130 -1.12 -5.95 6.28
CA ALA A 130 -1.67 -7.30 6.24
C ALA A 130 -3.08 -7.36 6.82
N GLN A 131 -3.34 -6.69 7.96
CA GLN A 131 -4.65 -6.61 8.60
C GLN A 131 -5.69 -5.94 7.70
N MET A 132 -5.34 -4.81 7.08
CA MET A 132 -6.23 -4.12 6.14
C MET A 132 -6.57 -5.00 4.92
N ARG A 133 -5.57 -5.71 4.36
CA ARG A 133 -5.80 -6.64 3.25
C ARG A 133 -6.62 -7.85 3.66
N LEU A 134 -6.37 -8.37 4.87
CA LEU A 134 -7.17 -9.47 5.45
C LEU A 134 -8.64 -9.10 5.54
N ALA A 135 -8.95 -7.91 6.05
CA ALA A 135 -10.33 -7.44 6.11
C ALA A 135 -11.01 -7.43 4.72
N ARG A 136 -10.30 -6.98 3.69
CA ARG A 136 -10.83 -6.99 2.31
C ARG A 136 -11.06 -8.41 1.78
N VAL A 137 -10.15 -9.35 2.06
CA VAL A 137 -10.27 -10.75 1.65
C VAL A 137 -11.46 -11.40 2.36
N VAL A 138 -11.58 -11.21 3.67
CA VAL A 138 -12.70 -11.74 4.47
C VAL A 138 -14.04 -11.17 4.00
N ALA A 139 -14.11 -9.88 3.68
CA ALA A 139 -15.31 -9.28 3.09
C ALA A 139 -15.66 -9.90 1.73
N SER A 140 -14.65 -10.15 0.89
CA SER A 140 -14.82 -10.79 -0.41
C SER A 140 -15.25 -12.26 -0.29
N SER A 141 -14.93 -12.92 0.82
CA SER A 141 -15.39 -14.27 1.15
C SER A 141 -16.83 -14.31 1.70
N GLY A 142 -17.47 -13.14 1.90
CA GLY A 142 -18.86 -13.01 2.33
C GLY A 142 -19.05 -12.69 3.82
N ASP A 143 -17.97 -12.61 4.61
CA ASP A 143 -18.04 -12.27 6.04
C ASP A 143 -17.68 -10.80 6.28
N ALA A 144 -18.60 -9.94 5.89
CA ALA A 144 -18.40 -8.50 5.99
C ALA A 144 -18.40 -7.98 7.44
N ASP A 145 -19.12 -8.62 8.34
CA ASP A 145 -19.14 -8.23 9.75
C ASP A 145 -17.78 -8.52 10.41
N GLN A 146 -17.20 -9.69 10.14
CA GLN A 146 -15.84 -10.01 10.59
C GLN A 146 -14.82 -9.05 9.97
N ALA A 147 -14.97 -8.72 8.69
CA ALA A 147 -14.08 -7.79 8.01
C ALA A 147 -14.10 -6.39 8.65
N LEU A 148 -15.28 -5.88 9.00
CA LEU A 148 -15.42 -4.59 9.69
C LEU A 148 -14.79 -4.65 11.09
N ALA A 149 -14.97 -5.75 11.84
CA ALA A 149 -14.36 -5.95 13.15
C ALA A 149 -12.82 -5.94 13.05
N ILE A 150 -12.24 -6.62 12.05
CA ILE A 150 -10.78 -6.59 11.81
C ILE A 150 -10.26 -5.15 11.60
N LEU A 151 -11.01 -4.30 10.91
CA LEU A 151 -10.62 -2.90 10.71
C LEU A 151 -10.78 -2.04 11.97
N GLU A 152 -11.66 -2.40 12.89
CA GLU A 152 -11.86 -1.70 14.17
C GLU A 152 -10.74 -1.98 15.18
N GLU A 153 -10.09 -3.14 15.10
CA GLU A 153 -8.95 -3.50 15.95
C GLU A 153 -7.69 -2.67 15.66
N ALA A 154 -7.63 -2.00 14.50
CA ALA A 154 -6.53 -1.13 14.16
C ALA A 154 -6.60 0.15 15.00
N GLY A 155 -5.64 0.29 15.90
CA GLY A 155 -5.48 1.48 16.74
C GLY A 155 -5.13 2.74 15.94
N ASP A 156 -4.89 3.82 16.66
CA ASP A 156 -4.40 5.08 16.09
C ASP A 156 -3.02 4.87 15.45
N GLY A 157 -2.86 5.25 14.18
CA GLY A 157 -1.61 5.05 13.47
C GLY A 157 -1.57 5.70 12.09
N PRO A 158 -0.45 5.55 11.39
CA PRO A 158 -0.23 6.22 10.11
C PRO A 158 -1.19 5.75 9.00
N TYR A 159 -1.82 4.58 9.14
CA TYR A 159 -2.70 3.98 8.13
C TYR A 159 -4.19 4.25 8.35
N GLN A 160 -4.58 5.10 9.31
CA GLN A 160 -6.00 5.39 9.61
C GLN A 160 -6.82 5.80 8.39
N ALA A 161 -6.27 6.64 7.51
CA ALA A 161 -6.94 7.03 6.27
C ALA A 161 -7.23 5.83 5.37
N SER A 162 -6.26 4.90 5.25
CA SER A 162 -6.38 3.69 4.45
C SER A 162 -7.40 2.70 5.04
N TYR A 163 -7.45 2.59 6.37
CA TYR A 163 -8.44 1.78 7.08
C TYR A 163 -9.85 2.34 6.91
N ALA A 164 -10.02 3.65 7.05
CA ALA A 164 -11.31 4.30 6.81
C ALA A 164 -11.77 4.12 5.35
N ALA A 165 -10.85 4.19 4.39
CA ALA A 165 -11.16 3.92 2.99
C ALA A 165 -11.55 2.45 2.75
N ALA A 166 -10.84 1.50 3.36
CA ALA A 166 -11.17 0.08 3.29
C ALA A 166 -12.55 -0.22 3.91
N ARG A 167 -12.88 0.42 5.03
CA ARG A 167 -14.21 0.35 5.65
C ARG A 167 -15.29 0.86 4.69
N GLY A 168 -15.03 1.97 4.02
CA GLY A 168 -15.93 2.51 3.01
C GLY A 168 -16.12 1.54 1.84
N ASP A 169 -15.07 0.85 1.38
CA ASP A 169 -15.12 -0.15 0.32
C ASP A 169 -16.03 -1.33 0.69
N ILE A 170 -15.89 -1.82 1.94
CA ILE A 170 -16.71 -2.94 2.44
C ILE A 170 -18.17 -2.51 2.59
N LEU A 171 -18.42 -1.34 3.17
CA LEU A 171 -19.77 -0.82 3.35
C LEU A 171 -20.48 -0.57 2.01
N LEU A 172 -19.76 -0.08 1.02
CA LEU A 172 -20.27 0.10 -0.35
C LEU A 172 -20.65 -1.23 -0.98
N ALA A 173 -19.81 -2.26 -0.83
CA ALA A 173 -20.10 -3.60 -1.34
C ALA A 173 -21.36 -4.24 -0.69
N LEU A 174 -21.69 -3.81 0.54
CA LEU A 174 -22.91 -4.19 1.25
C LEU A 174 -24.14 -3.38 0.85
N GLY A 175 -24.01 -2.36 -0.03
CA GLY A 175 -25.09 -1.42 -0.36
C GLY A 175 -25.41 -0.44 0.78
N ARG A 176 -24.52 -0.28 1.76
CA ARG A 176 -24.65 0.68 2.88
C ARG A 176 -24.05 2.03 2.49
N ASP A 177 -24.64 2.66 1.46
CA ASP A 177 -24.08 3.82 0.76
C ASP A 177 -23.85 5.02 1.67
N ASP A 178 -24.77 5.31 2.59
CA ASP A 178 -24.63 6.44 3.51
C ASP A 178 -23.47 6.26 4.49
N GLU A 179 -23.28 5.04 4.98
CA GLU A 179 -22.18 4.71 5.87
C GLU A 179 -20.84 4.66 5.12
N ALA A 180 -20.86 4.15 3.88
CA ALA A 180 -19.68 4.19 3.00
C ALA A 180 -19.24 5.64 2.75
N ARG A 181 -20.19 6.55 2.51
CA ARG A 181 -19.91 7.99 2.33
C ARG A 181 -19.27 8.60 3.58
N VAL A 182 -19.77 8.26 4.76
CA VAL A 182 -19.20 8.72 6.04
C VAL A 182 -17.75 8.21 6.18
N ALA A 183 -17.52 6.93 5.92
CA ALA A 183 -16.19 6.32 6.01
C ALA A 183 -15.19 6.94 5.01
N TYR A 184 -15.59 7.19 3.77
CA TYR A 184 -14.74 7.85 2.78
C TYR A 184 -14.45 9.32 3.13
N ASN A 185 -15.42 10.06 3.68
CA ASN A 185 -15.17 11.42 4.17
C ASN A 185 -14.19 11.42 5.35
N GLN A 186 -14.29 10.44 6.25
CA GLN A 186 -13.32 10.26 7.32
C GLN A 186 -11.91 9.98 6.74
N ALA A 187 -11.81 9.06 5.77
CA ALA A 187 -10.54 8.80 5.07
C ALA A 187 -9.94 10.07 4.47
N ARG A 188 -10.75 10.89 3.82
CA ARG A 188 -10.33 12.17 3.23
C ARG A 188 -9.82 13.16 4.27
N MET A 189 -10.47 13.27 5.43
CA MET A 189 -10.03 14.14 6.51
C MET A 189 -8.70 13.68 7.12
N LEU A 190 -8.54 12.37 7.32
CA LEU A 190 -7.32 11.78 7.88
C LEU A 190 -6.14 11.83 6.89
N ALA A 191 -6.43 11.84 5.59
CA ALA A 191 -5.40 11.89 4.55
C ALA A 191 -4.66 13.25 4.47
N VAL A 192 -5.24 14.33 4.98
CA VAL A 192 -4.63 15.68 4.94
C VAL A 192 -3.28 15.75 5.67
N GLY A 193 -3.02 14.84 6.62
CA GLY A 193 -1.74 14.74 7.34
C GLY A 193 -0.86 13.55 6.93
N SER A 194 -1.36 12.64 6.10
CA SER A 194 -0.65 11.41 5.71
C SER A 194 -0.05 11.56 4.31
N GLN A 195 1.26 11.69 4.23
CA GLN A 195 1.97 11.82 2.96
C GLN A 195 1.84 10.54 2.11
N GLY A 196 0.93 10.56 1.12
CA GLY A 196 0.91 9.60 0.03
C GLY A 196 0.40 8.19 0.30
N GLN A 197 -0.16 7.91 1.47
CA GLN A 197 -0.65 6.57 1.84
C GLN A 197 -2.01 6.22 1.21
N ILE A 198 -2.74 7.19 0.66
CA ILE A 198 -4.04 6.99 0.05
C ILE A 198 -4.09 7.66 -1.33
N ASN A 199 -4.72 6.98 -2.28
CA ASN A 199 -4.99 7.56 -3.59
C ASN A 199 -6.21 8.49 -3.50
N MET A 200 -5.97 9.79 -3.35
CA MET A 200 -7.02 10.81 -3.22
C MET A 200 -7.93 10.87 -4.44
N SER A 201 -7.39 10.69 -5.64
CA SER A 201 -8.19 10.71 -6.88
C SER A 201 -9.19 9.54 -6.89
N ALA A 202 -8.75 8.33 -6.52
CA ALA A 202 -9.63 7.17 -6.41
C ALA A 202 -10.69 7.36 -5.30
N LEU A 203 -10.30 7.96 -4.17
CA LEU A 203 -11.22 8.23 -3.07
C LEU A 203 -12.31 9.23 -3.48
N GLU A 204 -11.93 10.30 -4.18
CA GLU A 204 -12.88 11.30 -4.67
C GLU A 204 -13.82 10.73 -5.74
N GLN A 205 -13.31 9.87 -6.63
CA GLN A 205 -14.14 9.18 -7.60
C GLN A 205 -15.21 8.31 -6.91
N LYS A 206 -14.85 7.58 -5.83
CA LYS A 206 -15.80 6.81 -5.02
C LYS A 206 -16.84 7.70 -4.34
N LEU A 207 -16.44 8.84 -3.78
CA LEU A 207 -17.38 9.81 -3.20
C LEU A 207 -18.32 10.40 -4.25
N GLN A 208 -17.84 10.67 -5.47
CA GLN A 208 -18.67 11.16 -6.55
C GLN A 208 -19.68 10.10 -7.01
N SER A 209 -19.31 8.83 -7.06
CA SER A 209 -20.22 7.74 -7.43
C SER A 209 -21.37 7.57 -6.42
N LEU A 210 -21.14 7.91 -5.15
CA LEU A 210 -22.15 7.90 -4.09
C LEU A 210 -23.05 9.16 -4.07
N ASN A 211 -22.68 10.21 -4.78
CA ASN A 211 -23.48 11.39 -5.00
C ASN A 211 -23.80 11.50 -6.49
N PRO A 212 -24.74 10.70 -7.03
CA PRO A 212 -25.11 10.81 -8.42
C PRO A 212 -25.56 12.25 -8.66
N VAL A 213 -24.87 12.96 -9.56
CA VAL A 213 -25.34 14.24 -10.08
C VAL A 213 -26.73 13.96 -10.62
N PRO A 214 -27.80 14.62 -10.12
CA PRO A 214 -29.12 14.42 -10.70
C PRO A 214 -28.97 14.64 -12.20
N ALA A 215 -29.42 13.64 -12.99
CA ALA A 215 -29.42 13.76 -14.44
C ALA A 215 -30.00 15.16 -14.75
N ARG A 216 -29.22 16.04 -15.37
CA ARG A 216 -29.78 17.28 -15.90
C ARG A 216 -30.93 16.85 -16.77
N THR A 217 -32.16 17.12 -16.32
CA THR A 217 -33.29 17.09 -17.18
C THR A 217 -32.92 18.08 -18.29
N ILE A 218 -32.55 17.54 -19.45
CA ILE A 218 -32.44 18.39 -20.64
C ILE A 218 -33.88 18.82 -20.83
N GLU A 219 -34.19 20.02 -20.33
CA GLU A 219 -35.45 20.69 -20.72
C GLU A 219 -35.45 20.65 -22.24
N ALA A 220 -36.49 20.01 -22.79
CA ALA A 220 -36.71 19.96 -24.21
C ALA A 220 -36.56 21.39 -24.77
N PRO A 221 -36.00 21.56 -25.97
CA PRO A 221 -35.82 22.88 -26.54
C PRO A 221 -37.18 23.61 -26.46
N VAL A 222 -37.24 24.76 -25.80
CA VAL A 222 -38.40 25.61 -25.84
C VAL A 222 -38.64 25.94 -27.30
N GLU A 223 -39.72 25.38 -27.88
CA GLU A 223 -40.19 25.80 -29.18
C GLU A 223 -40.47 27.30 -29.09
N VAL A 224 -39.54 28.07 -29.65
CA VAL A 224 -39.78 29.50 -29.90
C VAL A 224 -40.89 29.54 -30.93
N HIS A 225 -42.10 29.71 -30.45
CA HIS A 225 -43.23 30.08 -31.32
C HIS A 225 -42.86 31.39 -32.00
N SER A 226 -42.53 31.31 -33.28
CA SER A 226 -42.46 32.45 -34.17
C SER A 226 -43.86 33.05 -34.23
N ALA A 227 -44.10 34.07 -33.46
CA ALA A 227 -45.27 34.87 -33.56
C ALA A 227 -44.98 36.12 -34.41
N ALA A 228 -45.72 36.20 -35.51
CA ALA A 228 -46.10 37.40 -36.23
C ALA A 228 -45.06 38.05 -37.13
N ALA A 229 -45.22 37.69 -38.41
CA ALA A 229 -45.07 38.67 -39.50
C ALA A 229 -46.04 39.80 -39.29
N ALA A 230 -45.56 40.98 -39.12
CA ALA A 230 -46.32 42.21 -39.34
C ALA A 230 -45.54 43.12 -40.30
N ASP A 231 -46.19 43.33 -41.43
CA ASP A 231 -45.86 44.29 -42.48
C ASP A 231 -45.21 45.58 -42.02
N ILE A 232 -44.12 45.94 -42.64
CA ILE A 232 -43.80 47.35 -42.93
C ILE A 232 -43.16 47.42 -44.31
N ASP A 233 -44.00 47.75 -45.25
CA ASP A 233 -43.70 48.33 -46.55
C ASP A 233 -43.13 49.72 -46.35
N VAL A 234 -41.97 50.06 -46.92
CA VAL A 234 -41.63 51.43 -47.38
C VAL A 234 -40.33 51.39 -48.22
N ALA A 235 -40.54 51.61 -49.51
CA ALA A 235 -39.77 52.45 -50.42
C ALA A 235 -38.28 52.27 -50.64
N VAL A 236 -38.06 51.92 -51.85
CA VAL A 236 -36.94 52.14 -52.75
C VAL A 236 -36.44 53.58 -52.71
N ASP A 237 -35.15 53.75 -52.64
CA ASP A 237 -34.50 54.66 -53.64
C ASP A 237 -32.96 54.62 -53.47
N GLY A 238 -32.27 54.31 -54.53
CA GLY A 238 -31.34 55.14 -55.25
C GLY A 238 -29.83 54.91 -54.99
N LEU A 239 -29.22 54.54 -56.13
CA LEU A 239 -27.87 54.87 -56.56
C LEU A 239 -26.71 54.06 -56.01
N ALA A 240 -26.19 53.20 -56.80
CA ALA A 240 -25.24 53.34 -57.92
C ALA A 240 -23.80 53.55 -57.48
N ASP A 241 -23.05 52.78 -58.10
CA ASP A 241 -21.67 52.90 -58.56
C ASP A 241 -20.59 52.06 -57.75
N GLY A 242 -20.10 51.12 -58.50
CA GLY A 242 -18.82 50.42 -58.26
C GLY A 242 -17.66 51.37 -58.68
N PRO A 243 -16.48 50.92 -59.09
CA PRO A 243 -16.03 49.51 -59.26
C PRO A 243 -14.58 49.30 -58.77
N THR A 244 -14.07 48.03 -59.03
CA THR A 244 -12.67 47.70 -59.35
C THR A 244 -11.63 47.89 -58.20
N ASP A 245 -10.66 47.13 -58.03
CA ASP A 245 -9.78 46.28 -58.82
C ASP A 245 -8.75 45.65 -57.86
N ASP A 246 -8.44 44.48 -58.09
CA ASP A 246 -7.18 43.93 -58.53
C ASP A 246 -6.10 43.53 -57.51
N THR A 247 -5.69 42.35 -57.79
CA THR A 247 -4.35 41.78 -57.78
C THR A 247 -3.77 41.36 -56.41
N ALA A 248 -3.65 40.08 -56.34
CA ALA A 248 -2.46 39.23 -56.65
C ALA A 248 -1.38 39.33 -55.59
N ASP A 249 -1.01 38.23 -55.10
CA ASP A 249 0.06 37.33 -55.52
C ASP A 249 1.14 37.11 -54.44
N SER A 250 1.57 35.88 -54.43
CA SER A 250 2.91 35.38 -54.09
C SER A 250 3.25 35.17 -52.62
N GLN A 251 3.35 33.91 -52.24
CA GLN A 251 4.50 32.98 -52.32
C GLN A 251 5.57 33.16 -51.23
N GLU A 252 5.80 32.03 -50.61
CA GLU A 252 7.11 31.46 -50.17
C GLU A 252 7.91 32.23 -49.08
N ASP A 253 8.18 31.61 -47.95
CA ASP A 253 9.23 30.58 -47.69
C ASP A 253 8.88 29.84 -46.38
#